data_d474333a898796113009ba1f0cbe7309
#
_entry.id   d474333a898796113009ba1f0cbe7309
#
_cell.length_a   1.000
_cell.length_b   1.000
_cell.length_c   1.000
_cell.angle_alpha   90.00
_cell.angle_beta   90.00
_cell.angle_gamma   90.00
#
_symmetry.space_group_name_H-M   'P 1'
#
loop_
_entity.id
_entity.type
_entity.pdbx_description
1 polymer ?
#
loop_
_entity_poly.entity_id
_entity_poly.type
_entity_poly.pdbx_seq_one_letter_code
_entity_poly.pdbx_strand_id
1 'polypeptide(L)'
;MKKIISAALCVVFLLSSCVAVLGVSDGGIKSLEDVGLEYSEKEYTDKAGKKGKTYTFEYDPKTSDVQPYVFNYNAGWGSKVLTSANAVAAKGYNVLGGVNGDFFSMSSGSYGVLVGLGMYIADGRIHQTAVGASGKVMVFDSDGKATIVDSKLKYDMFINGEKWTEANSCPLTFINKRSDTWQNGIYLWDSCCGNKTDSTLPGLEIVCEKLDNTEISAGKTCSAKVVDVRIDSFKSEFGPNQFVLYIKNGSSYQNKAKTIKVGDVIDI
;
A
#
# COMPACT_ATOMS: atom_id res chain seq x y z
N MET A 1 -35.02 -16.89 17.24
CA MET A 1 -34.05 -15.96 17.84
C MET A 1 -32.82 -15.90 16.93
N LYS A 2 -32.75 -14.91 16.08
CA LYS A 2 -31.59 -14.67 15.21
C LYS A 2 -30.51 -13.99 16.05
N LYS A 3 -29.37 -14.64 16.21
CA LYS A 3 -28.20 -14.02 16.84
C LYS A 3 -27.60 -13.01 15.84
N ILE A 4 -27.80 -11.74 16.11
CA ILE A 4 -27.08 -10.65 15.45
C ILE A 4 -25.67 -10.72 16.00
N ILE A 5 -24.72 -11.10 15.17
CA ILE A 5 -23.29 -10.96 15.49
C ILE A 5 -22.93 -9.54 15.07
N SER A 6 -23.02 -8.61 16.02
CA SER A 6 -22.47 -7.26 15.86
C SER A 6 -20.95 -7.36 15.92
N ALA A 7 -20.28 -7.13 14.80
CA ALA A 7 -18.85 -6.98 14.77
C ALA A 7 -18.50 -5.52 15.11
N ALA A 8 -18.44 -5.21 16.42
CA ALA A 8 -17.95 -3.92 16.88
C ALA A 8 -16.44 -3.83 16.62
N LEU A 9 -16.04 -3.01 15.68
CA LEU A 9 -14.64 -2.74 15.38
C LEU A 9 -14.17 -1.55 16.22
N CYS A 10 -13.54 -1.82 17.38
CA CYS A 10 -12.87 -0.79 18.17
C CYS A 10 -11.54 -0.43 17.49
N VAL A 11 -11.46 0.73 16.85
CA VAL A 11 -10.22 1.28 16.29
C VAL A 11 -9.61 2.26 17.28
N VAL A 12 -8.46 1.90 17.84
CA VAL A 12 -7.64 2.79 18.67
C VAL A 12 -6.78 3.66 17.76
N PHE A 13 -6.92 4.97 17.89
CA PHE A 13 -6.28 5.96 17.02
C PHE A 13 -4.79 6.13 17.25
N LEU A 14 -4.01 6.07 16.17
CA LEU A 14 -2.79 6.84 15.98
C LEU A 14 -2.64 7.13 14.45
N LEU A 15 -2.32 8.37 14.16
CA LEU A 15 -2.28 9.01 12.84
C LEU A 15 -1.45 8.28 11.80
N SER A 16 -2.04 7.81 10.69
CA SER A 16 -1.31 7.35 9.52
C SER A 16 -2.09 7.37 8.21
N SER A 17 -1.44 7.08 7.12
CA SER A 17 -1.77 7.46 5.75
C SER A 17 -2.71 6.54 4.99
N CYS A 18 -3.35 5.57 5.58
CA CYS A 18 -4.40 4.80 4.92
C CYS A 18 -5.77 5.21 5.43
N VAL A 19 -6.66 5.58 4.55
CA VAL A 19 -8.03 5.98 4.87
C VAL A 19 -8.96 4.89 4.36
N ALA A 20 -9.75 4.29 5.24
CA ALA A 20 -10.96 3.62 4.80
C ALA A 20 -12.01 4.71 4.58
N VAL A 21 -12.42 4.88 3.35
CA VAL A 21 -13.42 5.88 2.97
C VAL A 21 -14.68 5.14 2.55
N LEU A 22 -15.80 5.58 3.06
CA LEU A 22 -17.10 5.06 2.69
C LEU A 22 -17.70 5.95 1.60
N GLY A 23 -18.01 5.40 0.44
CA GLY A 23 -18.52 6.14 -0.69
C GLY A 23 -19.88 5.60 -1.16
N VAL A 24 -20.72 6.49 -1.65
CA VAL A 24 -22.05 6.16 -2.21
C VAL A 24 -22.18 6.76 -3.61
N SER A 25 -22.86 6.04 -4.49
CA SER A 25 -23.18 6.52 -5.82
C SER A 25 -24.38 7.48 -5.83
N ASP A 26 -24.33 8.41 -6.70
CA ASP A 26 -25.21 9.41 -7.28
C ASP A 26 -26.69 9.44 -6.84
N GLY A 27 -26.98 10.11 -5.73
CA GLY A 27 -28.36 10.48 -5.35
C GLY A 27 -28.31 11.12 -3.98
N GLY A 28 -28.51 12.40 -3.88
CA GLY A 28 -28.33 13.22 -2.68
C GLY A 28 -28.67 12.53 -1.36
N ILE A 29 -27.63 12.14 -0.62
CA ILE A 29 -27.75 11.50 0.68
C ILE A 29 -28.38 12.51 1.64
N LYS A 30 -29.50 12.15 2.26
CA LYS A 30 -30.21 12.98 3.22
C LYS A 30 -29.65 12.82 4.64
N SER A 31 -29.28 11.61 5.01
CA SER A 31 -28.65 11.29 6.31
C SER A 31 -27.74 10.06 6.18
N LEU A 32 -26.90 9.80 7.19
CA LEU A 32 -26.10 8.57 7.23
C LEU A 32 -26.98 7.33 7.39
N GLU A 33 -28.07 7.45 8.15
CA GLU A 33 -29.04 6.34 8.36
C GLU A 33 -29.75 5.95 7.07
N ASP A 34 -30.03 6.92 6.16
CA ASP A 34 -30.67 6.63 4.86
C ASP A 34 -29.86 5.66 4.00
N VAL A 35 -28.56 5.57 4.24
CA VAL A 35 -27.63 4.68 3.51
C VAL A 35 -27.16 3.50 4.37
N GLY A 36 -27.75 3.31 5.55
CA GLY A 36 -27.42 2.21 6.45
C GLY A 36 -26.05 2.32 7.11
N LEU A 37 -25.60 3.56 7.37
CA LEU A 37 -24.37 3.86 8.11
C LEU A 37 -24.72 4.51 9.45
N GLU A 38 -24.35 3.86 10.56
CA GLU A 38 -24.51 4.42 11.90
C GLU A 38 -23.20 5.09 12.34
N TYR A 39 -23.32 6.29 12.93
CA TYR A 39 -22.20 7.01 13.53
C TYR A 39 -22.47 7.26 15.01
N SER A 40 -21.48 6.96 15.85
CA SER A 40 -21.59 7.23 17.28
C SER A 40 -20.28 7.77 17.88
N GLU A 41 -20.42 8.59 18.91
CA GLU A 41 -19.33 9.07 19.75
C GLU A 41 -19.50 8.54 21.18
N LYS A 42 -18.39 8.09 21.78
CA LYS A 42 -18.38 7.59 23.15
C LYS A 42 -17.18 8.14 23.91
N GLU A 43 -17.44 8.77 25.05
CA GLU A 43 -16.36 9.13 25.98
C GLU A 43 -15.96 7.92 26.81
N TYR A 44 -14.68 7.79 27.06
CA TYR A 44 -14.15 6.75 27.94
C TYR A 44 -13.05 7.31 28.83
N THR A 45 -12.82 6.63 29.92
CA THR A 45 -11.65 6.85 30.80
C THR A 45 -10.86 5.55 30.83
N ASP A 46 -9.58 5.62 30.51
CA ASP A 46 -8.71 4.44 30.54
C ASP A 46 -8.32 4.05 31.98
N LYS A 47 -7.62 2.91 32.12
CA LYS A 47 -7.17 2.42 33.44
C LYS A 47 -6.22 3.34 34.17
N ALA A 48 -5.59 4.28 33.48
CA ALA A 48 -4.72 5.31 34.05
C ALA A 48 -5.45 6.61 34.38
N GLY A 49 -6.79 6.64 34.19
CA GLY A 49 -7.60 7.83 34.45
C GLY A 49 -7.61 8.86 33.33
N LYS A 50 -7.01 8.56 32.17
CA LYS A 50 -6.98 9.46 31.02
C LYS A 50 -8.30 9.39 30.25
N LYS A 51 -8.91 10.56 30.03
CA LYS A 51 -10.13 10.68 29.23
C LYS A 51 -9.83 10.66 27.73
N GLY A 52 -10.69 10.02 26.96
CA GLY A 52 -10.63 10.00 25.50
C GLY A 52 -12.02 9.86 24.90
N LYS A 53 -12.10 9.92 23.58
CA LYS A 53 -13.32 9.69 22.81
C LYS A 53 -13.08 8.58 21.80
N THR A 54 -14.09 7.74 21.59
CA THR A 54 -14.17 6.78 20.48
C THR A 54 -15.19 7.29 19.49
N TYR A 55 -14.83 7.23 18.22
CA TYR A 55 -15.72 7.51 17.08
C TYR A 55 -15.93 6.20 16.35
N THR A 56 -17.17 5.82 16.12
CA THR A 56 -17.51 4.53 15.53
C THR A 56 -18.40 4.74 14.32
N PHE A 57 -18.04 4.07 13.22
CA PHE A 57 -18.90 3.87 12.07
C PHE A 57 -19.28 2.40 12.02
N GLU A 58 -20.59 2.12 11.95
CA GLU A 58 -21.13 0.76 11.84
C GLU A 58 -22.00 0.65 10.59
N TYR A 59 -21.80 -0.40 9.81
CA TYR A 59 -22.63 -0.74 8.67
C TYR A 59 -22.77 -2.26 8.51
N ASP A 60 -23.88 -2.70 7.95
CA ASP A 60 -24.05 -4.08 7.51
C ASP A 60 -23.89 -4.13 5.99
N PRO A 61 -22.84 -4.80 5.45
CA PRO A 61 -22.58 -4.84 4.01
C PRO A 61 -23.71 -5.48 3.19
N LYS A 62 -24.68 -6.15 3.83
CA LYS A 62 -25.82 -6.75 3.13
C LYS A 62 -27.01 -5.81 2.96
N THR A 63 -27.10 -4.78 3.78
CA THR A 63 -28.27 -3.88 3.84
C THR A 63 -27.91 -2.42 3.65
N SER A 64 -26.63 -2.09 3.71
CA SER A 64 -26.11 -0.73 3.56
C SER A 64 -25.76 -0.46 2.11
N ASP A 65 -26.03 0.76 1.67
CA ASP A 65 -25.62 1.29 0.35
C ASP A 65 -24.18 1.84 0.35
N VAL A 66 -23.46 1.69 1.46
CA VAL A 66 -22.06 2.13 1.58
C VAL A 66 -21.08 0.99 1.35
N GLN A 67 -19.93 1.36 0.79
CA GLN A 67 -18.81 0.44 0.60
C GLN A 67 -17.53 1.01 1.20
N PRO A 68 -16.71 0.19 1.87
CA PRO A 68 -15.39 0.60 2.31
C PRO A 68 -14.49 0.80 1.09
N TYR A 69 -13.75 1.90 1.10
CA TYR A 69 -12.76 2.20 0.08
C TYR A 69 -11.40 2.44 0.73
N VAL A 70 -10.44 1.58 0.43
CA VAL A 70 -9.08 1.73 0.95
C VAL A 70 -8.31 2.64 0.03
N PHE A 71 -7.82 3.76 0.57
CA PHE A 71 -7.17 4.80 -0.22
C PHE A 71 -5.87 5.27 0.43
N ASN A 72 -4.85 5.48 -0.39
CA ASN A 72 -3.65 6.21 -0.04
C ASN A 72 -3.42 7.32 -1.07
N TYR A 73 -3.24 8.54 -0.61
CA TYR A 73 -3.04 9.69 -1.48
C TYR A 73 -1.75 9.57 -2.31
N ASN A 74 -0.69 9.08 -1.68
CA ASN A 74 0.59 8.78 -2.31
C ASN A 74 1.35 7.76 -1.42
N ALA A 75 1.83 6.67 -1.99
CA ALA A 75 2.49 5.59 -1.25
C ALA A 75 3.73 6.04 -0.45
N GLY A 76 4.39 7.12 -0.87
CA GLY A 76 5.58 7.66 -0.21
C GLY A 76 5.31 8.77 0.82
N TRP A 77 4.06 9.22 0.98
CA TRP A 77 3.74 10.40 1.78
C TRP A 77 2.45 10.23 2.57
N GLY A 78 2.50 10.57 3.84
CA GLY A 78 1.30 10.69 4.65
C GLY A 78 0.45 11.91 4.26
N SER A 79 -0.86 11.77 4.34
CA SER A 79 -1.80 12.87 4.19
C SER A 79 -2.82 12.89 5.32
N LYS A 80 -3.42 14.06 5.56
CA LYS A 80 -4.53 14.15 6.49
C LYS A 80 -5.73 13.39 5.93
N VAL A 81 -6.55 12.78 6.79
CA VAL A 81 -7.79 12.08 6.42
C VAL A 81 -8.66 12.95 5.50
N LEU A 82 -8.85 14.23 5.85
CA LEU A 82 -9.64 15.15 5.02
C LEU A 82 -9.05 15.39 3.64
N THR A 83 -7.71 15.46 3.50
CA THR A 83 -7.04 15.59 2.19
C THR A 83 -7.29 14.36 1.32
N SER A 84 -7.19 13.18 1.91
CA SER A 84 -7.48 11.92 1.23
C SER A 84 -8.96 11.81 0.85
N ALA A 85 -9.86 12.19 1.74
CA ALA A 85 -11.30 12.22 1.47
C ALA A 85 -11.65 13.14 0.28
N ASN A 86 -11.07 14.35 0.23
CA ASN A 86 -11.25 15.27 -0.87
C ASN A 86 -10.70 14.71 -2.20
N ALA A 87 -9.58 14.00 -2.16
CA ALA A 87 -9.02 13.35 -3.35
C ALA A 87 -9.89 12.20 -3.87
N VAL A 88 -10.56 11.47 -2.98
CA VAL A 88 -11.54 10.44 -3.35
C VAL A 88 -12.81 11.08 -3.89
N ALA A 89 -13.30 12.15 -3.26
CA ALA A 89 -14.46 12.90 -3.74
C ALA A 89 -14.22 13.49 -5.15
N ALA A 90 -13.01 13.95 -5.44
CA ALA A 90 -12.63 14.44 -6.77
C ALA A 90 -12.68 13.35 -7.87
N LYS A 91 -12.73 12.08 -7.49
CA LYS A 91 -12.95 10.94 -8.41
C LYS A 91 -14.42 10.62 -8.65
N GLY A 92 -15.33 11.40 -8.08
CA GLY A 92 -16.79 11.23 -8.24
C GLY A 92 -17.46 10.40 -7.13
N TYR A 93 -16.75 10.08 -6.05
CA TYR A 93 -17.34 9.36 -4.91
C TYR A 93 -17.93 10.32 -3.88
N ASN A 94 -19.06 9.97 -3.31
CA ASN A 94 -19.60 10.62 -2.12
C ASN A 94 -18.92 10.04 -0.89
N VAL A 95 -18.09 10.82 -0.23
CA VAL A 95 -17.32 10.39 0.94
C VAL A 95 -18.10 10.74 2.21
N LEU A 96 -18.52 9.74 2.97
CA LEU A 96 -19.31 9.88 4.19
C LEU A 96 -18.46 9.97 5.45
N GLY A 97 -17.32 9.33 5.46
CA GLY A 97 -16.41 9.30 6.59
C GLY A 97 -15.07 8.67 6.23
N GLY A 98 -14.12 8.76 7.15
CA GLY A 98 -12.81 8.17 6.94
C GLY A 98 -12.05 8.00 8.25
N VAL A 99 -11.19 7.00 8.27
CA VAL A 99 -10.35 6.65 9.41
C VAL A 99 -8.96 6.25 8.92
N ASN A 100 -7.95 6.49 9.74
CA ASN A 100 -6.61 5.99 9.45
C ASN A 100 -6.57 4.47 9.53
N GLY A 101 -5.97 3.82 8.52
CA GLY A 101 -5.86 2.37 8.45
C GLY A 101 -4.50 1.81 8.89
N ASP A 102 -3.48 2.65 9.11
CA ASP A 102 -2.12 2.17 9.37
C ASP A 102 -1.31 3.11 10.26
N PHE A 103 -0.20 2.62 10.79
CA PHE A 103 0.86 3.39 11.43
C PHE A 103 1.83 3.94 10.37
N PHE A 104 2.55 5.00 10.72
CA PHE A 104 3.59 5.57 9.87
C PHE A 104 4.81 6.00 10.65
N SER A 105 5.95 6.08 9.98
CA SER A 105 7.17 6.61 10.56
C SER A 105 7.11 8.14 10.63
N MET A 106 7.37 8.69 11.80
CA MET A 106 7.46 10.14 12.03
C MET A 106 8.89 10.67 11.91
N SER A 107 9.87 9.80 11.82
CA SER A 107 11.29 10.17 11.76
C SER A 107 11.85 10.05 10.35
N SER A 108 12.85 10.87 10.05
CA SER A 108 13.67 10.75 8.83
C SER A 108 14.65 9.54 8.86
N GLY A 109 14.38 8.57 9.73
CA GLY A 109 15.19 7.37 9.87
C GLY A 109 15.06 6.40 8.68
N SER A 110 15.26 5.13 8.93
CA SER A 110 15.40 4.08 7.91
C SER A 110 14.25 3.98 6.89
N TYR A 111 13.06 4.48 7.24
CA TYR A 111 11.85 4.37 6.40
C TYR A 111 11.43 5.68 5.72
N GLY A 112 12.10 6.80 6.03
CA GLY A 112 11.63 8.12 5.63
C GLY A 112 10.51 8.66 6.53
N VAL A 113 10.15 9.92 6.31
CA VAL A 113 9.09 10.61 7.05
C VAL A 113 7.74 10.28 6.43
N LEU A 114 6.75 9.99 7.28
CA LEU A 114 5.35 9.75 6.88
C LEU A 114 5.14 8.53 5.96
N VAL A 115 6.05 7.57 5.99
CA VAL A 115 5.90 6.31 5.23
C VAL A 115 5.06 5.34 6.05
N GLY A 116 3.97 4.83 5.49
CA GLY A 116 3.15 3.79 6.12
C GLY A 116 3.96 2.54 6.44
N LEU A 117 3.71 1.91 7.58
CA LEU A 117 4.44 0.71 8.01
C LEU A 117 3.80 -0.57 7.47
N GLY A 118 2.50 -0.55 7.23
CA GLY A 118 1.72 -1.69 6.78
C GLY A 118 1.79 -1.96 5.28
N MET A 119 1.04 -2.96 4.90
CA MET A 119 0.77 -3.33 3.51
C MET A 119 -0.46 -2.57 3.03
N TYR A 120 -0.40 -2.08 1.80
CA TYR A 120 -1.53 -1.47 1.14
C TYR A 120 -1.73 -2.09 -0.25
N ILE A 121 -2.91 -2.70 -0.42
CA ILE A 121 -3.38 -3.29 -1.68
C ILE A 121 -4.78 -2.73 -1.94
N ALA A 122 -5.02 -2.21 -3.13
CA ALA A 122 -6.34 -1.76 -3.58
C ALA A 122 -6.57 -2.23 -5.02
N ASP A 123 -7.78 -2.67 -5.31
CA ASP A 123 -8.18 -3.18 -6.64
C ASP A 123 -7.24 -4.28 -7.16
N GLY A 124 -6.71 -5.10 -6.25
CA GLY A 124 -5.72 -6.14 -6.53
C GLY A 124 -4.29 -5.65 -6.75
N ARG A 125 -4.08 -4.34 -6.95
CA ARG A 125 -2.77 -3.73 -7.14
C ARG A 125 -2.03 -3.58 -5.81
N ILE A 126 -0.75 -3.95 -5.80
CA ILE A 126 0.14 -3.78 -4.65
C ILE A 126 0.70 -2.35 -4.69
N HIS A 127 0.15 -1.46 -3.87
CA HIS A 127 0.63 -0.09 -3.76
C HIS A 127 1.87 0.03 -2.87
N GLN A 128 1.91 -0.76 -1.79
CA GLN A 128 3.01 -0.75 -0.83
C GLN A 128 3.09 -2.06 -0.05
N THR A 129 4.28 -2.53 0.23
CA THR A 129 4.52 -3.69 1.11
C THR A 129 4.67 -3.29 2.57
N ALA A 130 4.43 -4.23 3.49
CA ALA A 130 4.72 -4.04 4.91
C ALA A 130 6.24 -3.99 5.18
N VAL A 131 6.61 -3.36 6.30
CA VAL A 131 8.01 -3.33 6.78
C VAL A 131 8.44 -4.71 7.30
N GLY A 132 7.54 -5.51 7.81
CA GLY A 132 7.80 -6.87 8.26
C GLY A 132 7.39 -7.92 7.24
N ALA A 133 7.90 -9.13 7.41
CA ALA A 133 7.59 -10.25 6.51
C ALA A 133 6.13 -10.74 6.60
N SER A 134 5.43 -10.38 7.66
CA SER A 134 4.03 -10.75 7.88
C SER A 134 3.37 -9.77 8.85
N GLY A 135 2.06 -9.65 8.78
CA GLY A 135 1.29 -8.82 9.68
C GLY A 135 -0.22 -9.07 9.52
N LYS A 136 -0.98 -8.58 10.49
CA LYS A 136 -2.44 -8.59 10.37
C LYS A 136 -2.85 -7.44 9.46
N VAL A 137 -3.68 -7.77 8.48
CA VAL A 137 -4.28 -6.79 7.57
C VAL A 137 -5.80 -6.92 7.61
N MET A 138 -6.48 -5.79 7.46
CA MET A 138 -7.91 -5.76 7.23
C MET A 138 -8.14 -5.89 5.73
N VAL A 139 -8.94 -6.85 5.33
CA VAL A 139 -9.32 -7.11 3.95
C VAL A 139 -10.81 -6.85 3.83
N PHE A 140 -11.20 -6.14 2.78
CA PHE A 140 -12.59 -6.01 2.35
C PHE A 140 -12.78 -6.84 1.09
N ASP A 141 -13.77 -7.71 1.08
CA ASP A 141 -14.14 -8.46 -0.12
C ASP A 141 -15.05 -7.63 -1.05
N SER A 142 -15.43 -8.21 -2.19
CA SER A 142 -16.31 -7.56 -3.16
C SER A 142 -17.69 -7.16 -2.61
N ASP A 143 -18.12 -7.83 -1.55
CA ASP A 143 -19.40 -7.59 -0.90
C ASP A 143 -19.28 -6.58 0.26
N GLY A 144 -18.10 -5.97 0.44
CA GLY A 144 -17.82 -4.99 1.49
C GLY A 144 -17.59 -5.59 2.88
N LYS A 145 -17.55 -6.92 3.01
CA LYS A 145 -17.33 -7.60 4.28
C LYS A 145 -15.89 -7.47 4.73
N ALA A 146 -15.68 -6.98 5.95
CA ALA A 146 -14.36 -6.86 6.56
C ALA A 146 -13.92 -8.15 7.25
N THR A 147 -12.66 -8.54 7.05
CA THR A 147 -12.02 -9.66 7.72
C THR A 147 -10.58 -9.30 8.09
N ILE A 148 -10.13 -9.67 9.29
CA ILE A 148 -8.72 -9.51 9.68
C ILE A 148 -8.02 -10.85 9.46
N VAL A 149 -6.97 -10.81 8.63
CA VAL A 149 -6.18 -12.00 8.29
C VAL A 149 -4.69 -11.77 8.53
N ASP A 150 -3.95 -12.85 8.76
CA ASP A 150 -2.50 -12.81 8.67
C ASP A 150 -2.10 -12.85 7.20
N SER A 151 -1.37 -11.85 6.75
CA SER A 151 -0.97 -11.75 5.36
C SER A 151 0.54 -11.70 5.22
N LYS A 152 1.03 -12.41 4.19
CA LYS A 152 2.41 -12.37 3.75
C LYS A 152 2.45 -12.40 2.23
N LEU A 153 3.03 -11.38 1.63
CA LEU A 153 3.32 -11.42 0.20
C LEU A 153 4.50 -12.34 -0.08
N LYS A 154 4.36 -13.16 -1.11
CA LYS A 154 5.44 -13.94 -1.71
C LYS A 154 5.62 -13.45 -3.13
N TYR A 155 6.86 -13.30 -3.53
CA TYR A 155 7.23 -12.86 -4.86
C TYR A 155 7.96 -13.98 -5.59
N ASP A 156 7.75 -14.07 -6.87
CA ASP A 156 8.64 -14.73 -7.80
C ASP A 156 9.17 -13.67 -8.78
N MET A 157 10.43 -13.77 -9.14
CA MET A 157 11.04 -12.90 -10.13
C MET A 157 11.84 -13.75 -11.12
N PHE A 158 11.68 -13.45 -12.40
CA PHE A 158 12.37 -14.14 -13.48
C PHE A 158 13.12 -13.12 -14.34
N ILE A 159 14.25 -13.53 -14.88
CA ILE A 159 15.02 -12.76 -15.86
C ILE A 159 15.17 -13.65 -17.08
N ASN A 160 14.60 -13.22 -18.21
CA ASN A 160 14.58 -14.00 -19.47
C ASN A 160 14.05 -15.43 -19.26
N GLY A 161 13.02 -15.59 -18.42
CA GLY A 161 12.42 -16.87 -18.08
C GLY A 161 13.16 -17.70 -17.01
N GLU A 162 14.35 -17.28 -16.58
CA GLU A 162 15.08 -17.93 -15.49
C GLU A 162 14.69 -17.33 -14.14
N LYS A 163 14.25 -18.18 -13.21
CA LYS A 163 13.87 -17.76 -11.86
C LYS A 163 15.09 -17.23 -11.09
N TRP A 164 14.97 -16.02 -10.60
CA TRP A 164 15.98 -15.45 -9.70
C TRP A 164 15.65 -15.77 -8.25
N THR A 165 16.48 -16.60 -7.65
CA THR A 165 16.42 -16.92 -6.22
C THR A 165 17.77 -16.68 -5.56
N GLU A 166 17.75 -16.19 -4.34
CA GLU A 166 18.91 -16.07 -3.46
C GLU A 166 18.55 -16.74 -2.13
N ALA A 167 19.40 -17.65 -1.66
CA ALA A 167 19.14 -18.44 -0.45
C ALA A 167 17.73 -19.06 -0.43
N ASN A 168 17.27 -19.60 -1.57
CA ASN A 168 15.95 -20.22 -1.78
C ASN A 168 14.74 -19.25 -1.68
N SER A 169 14.95 -17.95 -1.78
CA SER A 169 13.88 -16.96 -1.81
C SER A 169 14.03 -15.95 -2.94
N CYS A 170 12.94 -15.31 -3.33
CA CYS A 170 13.00 -14.18 -4.25
C CYS A 170 13.71 -13.00 -3.56
N PRO A 171 14.65 -12.33 -4.24
CA PRO A 171 15.41 -11.22 -3.66
C PRO A 171 14.60 -9.92 -3.59
N LEU A 172 13.43 -9.83 -4.22
CA LEU A 172 12.54 -8.68 -4.11
C LEU A 172 12.05 -8.54 -2.67
N THR A 173 12.39 -7.43 -2.04
CA THR A 173 12.15 -7.21 -0.61
C THR A 173 10.97 -6.27 -0.37
N PHE A 174 10.94 -5.15 -1.09
CA PHE A 174 9.91 -4.13 -0.91
C PHE A 174 9.41 -3.57 -2.25
N ILE A 175 8.13 -3.23 -2.25
CA ILE A 175 7.48 -2.46 -3.33
C ILE A 175 7.06 -1.12 -2.72
N ASN A 176 7.48 -0.02 -3.35
CA ASN A 176 7.14 1.36 -2.99
C ASN A 176 7.39 1.70 -1.52
N LYS A 177 8.46 1.15 -0.96
CA LYS A 177 8.84 1.41 0.43
C LYS A 177 10.32 1.74 0.53
N ARG A 178 10.61 2.90 1.10
CA ARG A 178 11.97 3.33 1.38
C ARG A 178 12.55 2.55 2.54
N SER A 179 13.63 1.84 2.29
CA SER A 179 14.28 1.01 3.28
C SER A 179 15.74 0.71 2.90
N ASP A 180 16.31 1.53 2.03
CA ASP A 180 17.63 1.36 1.44
C ASP A 180 18.80 1.46 2.44
N THR A 181 18.55 1.93 3.65
CA THR A 181 19.60 2.15 4.65
C THR A 181 19.88 0.93 5.53
N TRP A 182 18.96 -0.01 5.67
CA TRP A 182 19.11 -1.06 6.68
C TRP A 182 18.87 -2.49 6.19
N GLN A 183 18.18 -2.71 5.09
CA GLN A 183 17.98 -4.05 4.57
C GLN A 183 18.73 -4.29 3.27
N ASN A 184 19.30 -5.48 3.19
CA ASN A 184 19.86 -6.01 1.96
C ASN A 184 18.70 -6.60 1.13
N GLY A 185 18.57 -6.20 -0.13
CA GLY A 185 17.46 -6.65 -0.98
C GLY A 185 17.33 -5.85 -2.26
N ILE A 186 16.32 -6.19 -3.02
CA ILE A 186 15.87 -5.45 -4.19
C ILE A 186 14.61 -4.69 -3.83
N TYR A 187 14.56 -3.42 -4.20
CA TYR A 187 13.44 -2.52 -3.98
C TYR A 187 12.81 -2.19 -5.32
N LEU A 188 11.50 -2.28 -5.41
CA LEU A 188 10.77 -1.91 -6.61
C LEU A 188 10.04 -0.59 -6.36
N TRP A 189 10.16 0.31 -7.32
CA TRP A 189 9.47 1.60 -7.34
C TRP A 189 8.62 1.70 -8.60
N ASP A 190 7.34 1.97 -8.46
CA ASP A 190 6.42 2.21 -9.57
C ASP A 190 5.61 3.50 -9.38
N SER A 191 4.70 3.77 -10.29
CA SER A 191 3.89 4.99 -10.30
C SER A 191 2.99 5.21 -9.06
N CYS A 192 2.86 4.22 -8.16
CA CYS A 192 2.17 4.40 -6.87
C CYS A 192 2.94 5.32 -5.92
N CYS A 193 4.26 5.41 -6.05
CA CYS A 193 5.09 6.33 -5.25
C CYS A 193 5.40 7.65 -5.97
N GLY A 194 4.85 7.87 -7.16
CA GLY A 194 5.12 9.03 -8.00
C GLY A 194 5.93 8.67 -9.23
N ASN A 195 6.79 9.57 -9.68
CA ASN A 195 7.61 9.40 -10.88
C ASN A 195 9.12 9.35 -10.61
N LYS A 196 9.50 9.17 -9.35
CA LYS A 196 10.91 9.08 -8.91
C LYS A 196 11.09 7.94 -7.91
N THR A 197 12.25 7.29 -7.96
CA THR A 197 12.66 6.39 -6.88
C THR A 197 12.91 7.19 -5.60
N ASP A 198 12.52 6.67 -4.46
CA ASP A 198 12.79 7.30 -3.16
C ASP A 198 14.01 6.66 -2.45
N SER A 199 14.98 6.19 -3.24
CA SER A 199 16.28 5.75 -2.74
C SER A 199 17.12 6.93 -2.25
N THR A 200 17.92 6.74 -1.21
CA THR A 200 18.76 7.81 -0.62
C THR A 200 20.24 7.60 -0.80
N LEU A 201 20.62 6.41 -1.19
CA LEU A 201 22.02 6.01 -1.39
C LEU A 201 22.25 5.62 -2.85
N PRO A 202 23.47 5.83 -3.37
CA PRO A 202 23.82 5.33 -4.69
C PRO A 202 23.70 3.82 -4.80
N GLY A 203 23.24 3.36 -5.94
CA GLY A 203 23.02 1.95 -6.24
C GLY A 203 22.90 1.68 -7.72
N LEU A 204 22.48 0.47 -8.04
CA LEU A 204 22.09 0.08 -9.39
C LEU A 204 20.59 0.29 -9.53
N GLU A 205 20.16 1.07 -10.50
CA GLU A 205 18.75 1.25 -10.87
C GLU A 205 18.51 0.64 -12.25
N ILE A 206 17.62 -0.33 -12.31
CA ILE A 206 17.21 -1.03 -13.55
C ILE A 206 15.82 -0.55 -13.88
N VAL A 207 15.70 0.24 -14.94
CA VAL A 207 14.43 0.80 -15.41
C VAL A 207 13.77 -0.19 -16.36
N CYS A 208 12.56 -0.60 -16.03
CA CYS A 208 11.77 -1.57 -16.76
C CYS A 208 10.49 -0.93 -17.29
N GLU A 209 10.19 -1.13 -18.57
CA GLU A 209 8.95 -0.72 -19.20
C GLU A 209 8.01 -1.91 -19.32
N LYS A 210 6.80 -1.78 -18.75
CA LYS A 210 5.80 -2.83 -18.78
C LYS A 210 5.37 -3.15 -20.23
N LEU A 211 5.23 -4.42 -20.54
CA LEU A 211 4.92 -4.84 -21.91
C LEU A 211 3.44 -4.68 -22.26
N ASP A 212 2.54 -4.72 -21.28
CA ASP A 212 1.09 -4.78 -21.48
C ASP A 212 0.26 -3.94 -20.50
N ASN A 213 0.81 -2.92 -19.89
CA ASN A 213 0.15 -2.12 -18.86
C ASN A 213 -0.34 -2.92 -17.62
N THR A 214 0.07 -4.17 -17.45
CA THR A 214 -0.30 -4.97 -16.29
C THR A 214 0.31 -4.34 -15.03
N GLU A 215 -0.53 -4.03 -14.07
CA GLU A 215 -0.06 -3.51 -12.78
C GLU A 215 0.51 -4.64 -11.91
N ILE A 216 1.44 -4.28 -11.03
CA ILE A 216 1.98 -5.23 -10.06
C ILE A 216 0.89 -5.59 -9.06
N SER A 217 0.32 -6.77 -9.23
CA SER A 217 -0.91 -7.20 -8.56
C SER A 217 -0.77 -8.61 -8.01
N ALA A 218 -1.44 -8.87 -6.89
CA ALA A 218 -1.48 -10.20 -6.31
C ALA A 218 -2.12 -11.21 -7.29
N GLY A 219 -1.43 -12.34 -7.49
CA GLY A 219 -1.91 -13.42 -8.38
C GLY A 219 -1.78 -13.14 -9.88
N LYS A 220 -1.07 -12.09 -10.28
CA LYS A 220 -0.76 -11.78 -11.68
C LYS A 220 0.74 -11.69 -11.89
N THR A 221 1.17 -11.90 -13.12
CA THR A 221 2.55 -11.65 -13.56
C THR A 221 2.60 -10.31 -14.29
N CYS A 222 3.48 -9.42 -13.86
CA CYS A 222 3.81 -8.21 -14.58
C CYS A 222 5.10 -8.45 -15.37
N SER A 223 5.01 -8.46 -16.69
CA SER A 223 6.16 -8.61 -17.59
C SER A 223 6.65 -7.26 -18.07
N ALA A 224 7.95 -7.03 -18.02
CA ALA A 224 8.55 -5.76 -18.41
C ALA A 224 9.90 -5.97 -19.11
N LYS A 225 10.24 -5.07 -20.02
CA LYS A 225 11.52 -5.03 -20.70
C LYS A 225 12.44 -4.01 -20.07
N VAL A 226 13.68 -4.37 -19.80
CA VAL A 226 14.70 -3.44 -19.35
C VAL A 226 15.00 -2.42 -20.45
N VAL A 227 14.82 -1.14 -20.16
CA VAL A 227 15.04 -0.03 -21.09
C VAL A 227 16.24 0.83 -20.72
N ASP A 228 16.67 0.79 -19.45
CA ASP A 228 17.85 1.53 -18.98
C ASP A 228 18.47 0.85 -17.75
N VAL A 229 19.79 0.98 -17.59
CA VAL A 229 20.56 0.48 -16.44
C VAL A 229 21.50 1.57 -15.97
N ARG A 230 21.26 2.10 -14.77
CA ARG A 230 21.97 3.25 -14.19
C ARG A 230 22.83 2.80 -13.02
N ILE A 231 24.14 3.01 -13.14
CA ILE A 231 25.10 2.65 -12.10
C ILE A 231 25.36 3.88 -11.24
N ASP A 232 25.56 3.67 -9.94
CA ASP A 232 25.77 4.73 -8.93
C ASP A 232 24.65 5.79 -8.92
N SER A 233 23.43 5.37 -9.25
CA SER A 233 22.26 6.21 -9.39
C SER A 233 21.32 6.10 -8.21
N PHE A 234 20.55 7.16 -7.99
CA PHE A 234 19.47 7.22 -7.00
C PHE A 234 18.52 8.37 -7.33
N LYS A 235 17.27 8.27 -6.82
CA LYS A 235 16.21 9.28 -7.08
C LYS A 235 15.94 9.54 -8.56
N SER A 236 16.11 8.52 -9.38
CA SER A 236 15.90 8.64 -10.82
C SER A 236 14.44 8.77 -11.18
N GLU A 237 14.17 9.57 -12.19
CA GLU A 237 12.84 9.69 -12.79
C GLU A 237 12.53 8.49 -13.68
N PHE A 238 11.23 8.10 -13.70
CA PHE A 238 10.70 7.05 -14.56
C PHE A 238 9.28 7.40 -15.02
N GLY A 239 8.84 6.78 -16.11
CA GLY A 239 7.54 7.02 -16.72
C GLY A 239 6.39 6.28 -16.02
N PRO A 240 5.13 6.63 -16.34
CA PRO A 240 3.95 6.04 -15.71
C PRO A 240 3.79 4.55 -16.01
N ASN A 241 4.28 4.06 -17.16
CA ASN A 241 4.28 2.65 -17.55
C ASN A 241 5.57 1.92 -17.20
N GLN A 242 6.38 2.49 -16.30
CA GLN A 242 7.66 1.94 -15.90
C GLN A 242 7.66 1.60 -14.41
N PHE A 243 8.57 0.71 -14.04
CA PHE A 243 9.02 0.52 -12.68
C PHE A 243 10.55 0.46 -12.64
N VAL A 244 11.12 0.70 -11.48
CA VAL A 244 12.57 0.66 -11.27
C VAL A 244 12.89 -0.37 -10.20
N LEU A 245 13.80 -1.29 -10.51
CA LEU A 245 14.44 -2.13 -9.50
C LEU A 245 15.68 -1.42 -9.00
N TYR A 246 15.73 -1.14 -7.71
CA TYR A 246 16.86 -0.51 -7.05
C TYR A 246 17.61 -1.49 -6.15
N ILE A 247 18.91 -1.54 -6.28
CA ILE A 247 19.83 -2.34 -5.47
C ILE A 247 20.96 -1.44 -4.97
N LYS A 248 21.05 -1.20 -3.66
CA LYS A 248 22.10 -0.32 -3.11
C LYS A 248 23.50 -0.87 -3.38
N ASN A 249 24.49 0.01 -3.45
CA ASN A 249 25.88 -0.37 -3.54
C ASN A 249 26.32 -1.21 -2.33
N GLY A 250 27.11 -2.25 -2.59
CA GLY A 250 27.55 -3.19 -1.57
C GLY A 250 26.51 -4.25 -1.17
N SER A 251 25.34 -4.27 -1.80
CA SER A 251 24.37 -5.36 -1.63
C SER A 251 24.90 -6.67 -2.20
N SER A 252 24.65 -7.79 -1.53
CA SER A 252 25.00 -9.13 -2.05
C SER A 252 24.31 -9.47 -3.37
N TYR A 253 23.17 -8.84 -3.64
CA TYR A 253 22.41 -9.03 -4.89
C TYR A 253 22.98 -8.27 -6.09
N GLN A 254 23.90 -7.32 -5.86
CA GLN A 254 24.41 -6.43 -6.88
C GLN A 254 25.18 -7.17 -7.99
N ASN A 255 25.94 -8.24 -7.65
CA ASN A 255 26.73 -8.98 -8.64
C ASN A 255 25.83 -9.62 -9.72
N LYS A 256 24.74 -10.27 -9.31
CA LYS A 256 23.78 -10.84 -10.28
C LYS A 256 22.99 -9.73 -10.98
N ALA A 257 22.57 -8.69 -10.26
CA ALA A 257 21.86 -7.57 -10.86
C ALA A 257 22.67 -6.85 -11.95
N LYS A 258 23.99 -6.75 -11.84
CA LYS A 258 24.89 -6.19 -12.86
C LYS A 258 24.96 -6.99 -14.15
N THR A 259 24.49 -8.25 -14.17
CA THR A 259 24.39 -9.02 -15.40
C THR A 259 23.18 -8.66 -16.25
N ILE A 260 22.20 -7.97 -15.65
CA ILE A 260 20.98 -7.49 -16.33
C ILE A 260 21.36 -6.32 -17.25
N LYS A 261 20.85 -6.35 -18.46
CA LYS A 261 21.13 -5.38 -19.51
C LYS A 261 19.88 -4.94 -20.24
N VAL A 262 19.98 -3.81 -20.93
CA VAL A 262 18.92 -3.31 -21.79
C VAL A 262 18.50 -4.40 -22.80
N GLY A 263 17.21 -4.62 -22.89
CA GLY A 263 16.60 -5.66 -23.72
C GLY A 263 16.19 -6.92 -22.97
N ASP A 264 16.71 -7.19 -21.77
CA ASP A 264 16.26 -8.32 -20.95
C ASP A 264 14.79 -8.16 -20.53
N VAL A 265 14.12 -9.29 -20.31
CA VAL A 265 12.74 -9.34 -19.84
C VAL A 265 12.73 -9.73 -18.36
N ILE A 266 11.98 -8.97 -17.57
CA ILE A 266 11.77 -9.24 -16.15
C ILE A 266 10.31 -9.52 -15.91
N ASP A 267 10.00 -10.66 -15.26
CA ASP A 267 8.67 -11.02 -14.80
C ASP A 267 8.61 -11.02 -13.27
N ILE A 268 7.58 -10.43 -12.71
CA ILE A 268 7.34 -10.33 -11.25
C ILE A 268 5.91 -10.75 -10.95
#